data_975d5a46175a18f1557bac2ba7da93e2
#
_entry.id   975d5a46175a18f1557bac2ba7da93e2
#
_cell.length_a   1.000
_cell.length_b   1.000
_cell.length_c   1.000
_cell.angle_alpha   90.00
_cell.angle_beta   90.00
_cell.angle_gamma   90.00
#
_symmetry.space_group_name_H-M   'P 1'
#
loop_
_entity.id
_entity.type
_entity.pdbx_description
1 polymer ?
#
loop_
_entity_poly.entity_id
_entity_poly.type
_entity_poly.pdbx_seq_one_letter_code
_entity_poly.pdbx_strand_id
1 'polypeptide(L)'
;MTKYFLQILIILLSINTLNSQNLDSLNISRINDTIVSKFLNEKRSIEIQLPRSYDVELEKKYPLMLVLDGDYMFNIVSGSVDYLSYWGDIPENLVVGLNQKDTRFKDSSVFDNLTHTPITSTANFYDFIVSELIPYMSKNFRISEFKVIVGQERTANFANFFLLKQNPIFRGVISISPRISTNMKSYLTQQLSKTNSKIVYTLSTSTNDFESIYKNVSDLNNSLDSIDNKNLRFQSLIF
;
A
#
# COMPACT_ATOMS: atom_id res chain seq x y z
N MET A 1 -7.86 -63.67 1.56
CA MET A 1 -7.64 -62.43 2.35
C MET A 1 -6.45 -61.59 1.87
N THR A 2 -5.34 -62.16 1.49
CA THR A 2 -4.12 -61.44 1.04
C THR A 2 -4.26 -60.58 -0.24
N LYS A 3 -5.11 -60.98 -1.20
CA LYS A 3 -5.26 -60.25 -2.48
C LYS A 3 -5.98 -58.91 -2.36
N TYR A 4 -6.93 -58.79 -1.44
CA TYR A 4 -7.66 -57.52 -1.16
C TYR A 4 -6.85 -56.55 -0.29
N PHE A 5 -6.00 -57.09 0.59
CA PHE A 5 -5.10 -56.26 1.40
C PHE A 5 -4.07 -55.53 0.55
N LEU A 6 -3.54 -56.21 -0.50
CA LEU A 6 -2.59 -55.61 -1.44
C LEU A 6 -3.24 -54.49 -2.32
N GLN A 7 -4.51 -54.70 -2.72
CA GLN A 7 -5.26 -53.69 -3.48
C GLN A 7 -5.57 -52.44 -2.66
N ILE A 8 -5.95 -52.60 -1.39
CA ILE A 8 -6.19 -51.46 -0.47
C ILE A 8 -4.89 -50.72 -0.19
N LEU A 9 -3.76 -51.39 -0.06
CA LEU A 9 -2.45 -50.76 0.15
C LEU A 9 -2.02 -49.94 -1.05
N ILE A 10 -2.28 -50.40 -2.29
CA ILE A 10 -1.97 -49.68 -3.54
C ILE A 10 -2.86 -48.42 -3.67
N ILE A 11 -4.14 -48.50 -3.27
CA ILE A 11 -5.05 -47.33 -3.26
C ILE A 11 -4.61 -46.30 -2.22
N LEU A 12 -4.20 -46.72 -1.03
CA LEU A 12 -3.69 -45.83 0.02
C LEU A 12 -2.37 -45.16 -0.37
N LEU A 13 -1.49 -45.85 -1.11
CA LEU A 13 -0.25 -45.27 -1.63
C LEU A 13 -0.50 -44.26 -2.78
N SER A 14 -1.52 -44.49 -3.62
CA SER A 14 -1.87 -43.58 -4.72
C SER A 14 -2.54 -42.28 -4.21
N ILE A 15 -3.21 -42.30 -3.06
CA ILE A 15 -3.81 -41.09 -2.46
C ILE A 15 -2.73 -40.16 -1.90
N ASN A 16 -1.61 -40.71 -1.39
CA ASN A 16 -0.51 -39.89 -0.87
C ASN A 16 0.32 -39.18 -1.96
N THR A 17 0.30 -39.66 -3.21
CA THR A 17 1.00 -39.01 -4.33
C THR A 17 0.20 -37.85 -4.94
N LEU A 18 -1.13 -37.78 -4.71
CA LEU A 18 -1.99 -36.70 -5.20
C LEU A 18 -1.91 -35.44 -4.34
N ASN A 19 -1.49 -35.55 -3.08
CA ASN A 19 -1.37 -34.39 -2.18
C ASN A 19 0.01 -33.71 -2.22
N SER A 20 0.98 -34.25 -2.94
CA SER A 20 2.34 -33.68 -3.03
C SER A 20 2.50 -32.60 -4.12
N GLN A 21 1.49 -32.39 -4.98
CA GLN A 21 1.63 -31.49 -6.13
C GLN A 21 1.25 -30.02 -5.86
N ASN A 22 0.78 -29.67 -4.65
CA ASN A 22 0.35 -28.30 -4.36
C ASN A 22 1.28 -27.52 -3.41
N LEU A 23 2.46 -28.04 -3.07
CA LEU A 23 3.41 -27.31 -2.23
C LEU A 23 4.31 -26.32 -3.01
N ASP A 24 4.39 -26.44 -4.33
CA ASP A 24 5.17 -25.51 -5.17
C ASP A 24 4.46 -24.16 -5.43
N SER A 25 3.19 -24.01 -5.06
CA SER A 25 2.43 -22.77 -5.20
C SER A 25 2.72 -21.72 -4.08
N LEU A 26 3.66 -22.00 -3.20
CA LEU A 26 4.04 -21.11 -2.08
C LEU A 26 5.17 -20.14 -2.43
N ASN A 27 5.75 -20.20 -3.63
CA ASN A 27 6.81 -19.28 -4.01
C ASN A 27 6.24 -17.88 -4.31
N ILE A 28 6.34 -17.00 -3.33
CA ILE A 28 6.15 -15.57 -3.52
C ILE A 28 7.31 -15.06 -4.36
N SER A 29 7.03 -14.61 -5.57
CA SER A 29 8.06 -14.02 -6.43
C SER A 29 8.39 -12.60 -5.98
N ARG A 30 9.67 -12.32 -5.73
CA ARG A 30 10.20 -11.00 -5.36
C ARG A 30 11.23 -10.54 -6.37
N ILE A 31 11.17 -9.26 -6.72
CA ILE A 31 12.04 -8.61 -7.68
C ILE A 31 12.63 -7.37 -7.02
N ASN A 32 13.96 -7.22 -7.09
CA ASN A 32 14.63 -5.98 -6.75
C ASN A 32 14.97 -5.24 -8.04
N ASP A 33 14.64 -3.96 -8.10
CA ASP A 33 14.88 -3.13 -9.28
C ASP A 33 15.29 -1.70 -8.89
N THR A 34 15.72 -0.94 -9.87
CA THR A 34 16.21 0.42 -9.66
C THR A 34 15.70 1.36 -10.75
N ILE A 35 15.06 2.44 -10.35
CA ILE A 35 14.60 3.49 -11.26
C ILE A 35 15.59 4.66 -11.21
N VAL A 36 16.10 5.06 -12.36
CA VAL A 36 16.88 6.29 -12.50
C VAL A 36 15.92 7.46 -12.68
N SER A 37 15.79 8.27 -11.64
CA SER A 37 14.85 9.39 -11.63
C SER A 37 15.47 10.66 -12.17
N LYS A 38 14.77 11.32 -13.10
CA LYS A 38 15.10 12.65 -13.58
C LYS A 38 14.67 13.74 -12.60
N PHE A 39 13.52 13.55 -11.92
CA PHE A 39 13.02 14.51 -10.93
C PHE A 39 13.91 14.56 -9.69
N LEU A 40 14.43 13.40 -9.26
CA LEU A 40 15.27 13.31 -8.07
C LEU A 40 16.76 13.44 -8.38
N ASN A 41 17.15 13.31 -9.66
CA ASN A 41 18.54 13.26 -10.12
C ASN A 41 19.37 12.19 -9.38
N GLU A 42 18.73 11.05 -9.06
CA GLU A 42 19.36 9.92 -8.35
C GLU A 42 18.68 8.59 -8.72
N LYS A 43 19.29 7.48 -8.30
CA LYS A 43 18.72 6.15 -8.41
C LYS A 43 17.84 5.85 -7.20
N ARG A 44 16.69 5.23 -7.44
CA ARG A 44 15.79 4.75 -6.39
C ARG A 44 15.60 3.25 -6.50
N SER A 45 15.97 2.56 -5.43
CA SER A 45 15.74 1.12 -5.31
C SER A 45 14.31 0.84 -4.92
N ILE A 46 13.70 -0.14 -5.58
CA ILE A 46 12.38 -0.65 -5.29
C ILE A 46 12.43 -2.17 -5.09
N GLU A 47 11.59 -2.66 -4.22
CA GLU A 47 11.36 -4.09 -4.03
C GLU A 47 9.91 -4.41 -4.39
N ILE A 48 9.69 -5.44 -5.22
CA ILE A 48 8.39 -5.78 -5.77
C ILE A 48 8.04 -7.20 -5.35
N GLN A 49 6.85 -7.39 -4.77
CA GLN A 49 6.26 -8.71 -4.55
C GLN A 49 5.10 -8.91 -5.52
N LEU A 50 5.21 -9.96 -6.33
CA LEU A 50 4.14 -10.38 -7.22
C LEU A 50 3.09 -11.21 -6.46
N PRO A 51 1.80 -11.09 -6.81
CA PRO A 51 0.77 -11.95 -6.26
C PRO A 51 0.94 -13.41 -6.70
N ARG A 52 0.44 -14.35 -5.91
CA ARG A 52 0.62 -15.80 -6.14
C ARG A 52 0.10 -16.27 -7.50
N SER A 53 -0.99 -15.71 -7.99
CA SER A 53 -1.57 -16.09 -9.29
C SER A 53 -0.93 -15.35 -10.47
N TYR A 54 0.12 -14.52 -10.25
CA TYR A 54 0.66 -13.65 -11.30
C TYR A 54 1.11 -14.40 -12.55
N ASP A 55 1.82 -15.51 -12.41
CA ASP A 55 2.34 -16.29 -13.53
C ASP A 55 1.33 -17.31 -14.10
N VAL A 56 0.20 -17.51 -13.41
CA VAL A 56 -0.86 -18.44 -13.79
C VAL A 56 -2.00 -17.71 -14.50
N GLU A 57 -2.46 -16.59 -13.96
CA GLU A 57 -3.56 -15.80 -14.51
C GLU A 57 -3.03 -14.66 -15.39
N LEU A 58 -2.64 -14.95 -16.64
CA LEU A 58 -1.90 -14.05 -17.52
C LEU A 58 -2.66 -12.77 -17.90
N GLU A 59 -4.00 -12.81 -17.94
CA GLU A 59 -4.84 -11.66 -18.30
C GLU A 59 -5.29 -10.82 -17.09
N LYS A 60 -5.09 -11.34 -15.89
CA LYS A 60 -5.50 -10.66 -14.66
C LYS A 60 -4.64 -9.43 -14.36
N LYS A 61 -5.30 -8.34 -14.00
CA LYS A 61 -4.66 -7.12 -13.51
C LYS A 61 -4.88 -7.00 -12.00
N TYR A 62 -3.85 -6.58 -11.30
CA TYR A 62 -3.81 -6.55 -9.84
C TYR A 62 -3.78 -5.11 -9.32
N PRO A 63 -4.49 -4.80 -8.23
CA PRO A 63 -4.27 -3.55 -7.52
C PRO A 63 -2.79 -3.37 -7.17
N LEU A 64 -2.30 -2.14 -7.28
CA LEU A 64 -0.94 -1.79 -6.85
C LEU A 64 -0.98 -1.24 -5.43
N MET A 65 -0.14 -1.77 -4.54
CA MET A 65 0.11 -1.20 -3.22
C MET A 65 1.53 -0.65 -3.15
N LEU A 66 1.66 0.68 -3.11
CA LEU A 66 2.93 1.36 -2.90
C LEU A 66 3.18 1.54 -1.41
N VAL A 67 4.28 0.98 -0.92
CA VAL A 67 4.73 1.06 0.47
C VAL A 67 5.89 2.04 0.56
N LEU A 68 5.66 3.17 1.17
CA LEU A 68 6.69 4.13 1.54
C LEU A 68 7.51 3.58 2.71
N ASP A 69 8.72 4.10 2.92
CA ASP A 69 9.66 3.54 3.90
C ASP A 69 9.91 2.02 3.66
N GLY A 70 10.04 1.63 2.39
CA GLY A 70 10.14 0.23 1.97
C GLY A 70 11.25 -0.56 2.66
N ASP A 71 12.33 0.11 3.04
CA ASP A 71 13.48 -0.48 3.73
C ASP A 71 13.13 -1.17 5.06
N TYR A 72 12.03 -0.80 5.73
CA TYR A 72 11.55 -1.50 6.94
C TYR A 72 10.07 -1.88 6.89
N MET A 73 9.24 -1.19 6.12
CA MET A 73 7.80 -1.46 6.03
C MET A 73 7.45 -2.57 5.04
N PHE A 74 8.27 -2.77 3.99
CA PHE A 74 7.91 -3.66 2.89
C PHE A 74 7.60 -5.08 3.34
N ASN A 75 8.47 -5.70 4.14
CA ASN A 75 8.28 -7.08 4.58
C ASN A 75 7.02 -7.28 5.43
N ILE A 76 6.69 -6.30 6.27
CA ILE A 76 5.49 -6.34 7.13
C ILE A 76 4.24 -6.24 6.26
N VAL A 77 4.19 -5.25 5.37
CA VAL A 77 3.02 -4.99 4.53
C VAL A 77 2.83 -6.11 3.50
N SER A 78 3.90 -6.48 2.78
CA SER A 78 3.81 -7.51 1.74
C SER A 78 3.44 -8.88 2.30
N GLY A 79 3.97 -9.25 3.48
CA GLY A 79 3.59 -10.48 4.17
C GLY A 79 2.14 -10.46 4.64
N SER A 80 1.65 -9.33 5.16
CA SER A 80 0.25 -9.17 5.54
C SER A 80 -0.70 -9.24 4.34
N VAL A 81 -0.32 -8.60 3.23
CA VAL A 81 -1.09 -8.66 1.98
C VAL A 81 -1.16 -10.08 1.43
N ASP A 82 -0.04 -10.80 1.41
CA ASP A 82 -0.01 -12.20 0.97
C ASP A 82 -0.90 -13.08 1.84
N TYR A 83 -0.80 -12.95 3.16
CA TYR A 83 -1.62 -13.71 4.11
C TYR A 83 -3.12 -13.44 3.92
N LEU A 84 -3.53 -12.18 3.90
CA LEU A 84 -4.94 -11.81 3.78
C LEU A 84 -5.53 -12.17 2.39
N SER A 85 -4.74 -12.07 1.33
CA SER A 85 -5.19 -12.45 -0.01
C SER A 85 -5.28 -13.98 -0.18
N TYR A 86 -4.41 -14.74 0.49
CA TYR A 86 -4.48 -16.21 0.50
C TYR A 86 -5.81 -16.71 1.10
N TRP A 87 -6.31 -16.06 2.16
CA TRP A 87 -7.58 -16.40 2.79
C TRP A 87 -8.79 -15.75 2.11
N GLY A 88 -8.58 -14.89 1.12
CA GLY A 88 -9.66 -14.23 0.38
C GLY A 88 -10.26 -13.01 1.09
N ASP A 89 -9.64 -12.52 2.16
CA ASP A 89 -10.09 -11.34 2.89
C ASP A 89 -9.89 -10.05 2.08
N ILE A 90 -8.85 -10.03 1.23
CA ILE A 90 -8.58 -8.94 0.27
C ILE A 90 -8.23 -9.53 -1.10
N PRO A 91 -8.40 -8.76 -2.19
CA PRO A 91 -7.87 -9.16 -3.49
C PRO A 91 -6.35 -9.34 -3.44
N GLU A 92 -5.80 -10.20 -4.30
CA GLU A 92 -4.36 -10.25 -4.51
C GLU A 92 -3.85 -8.91 -5.05
N ASN A 93 -2.74 -8.42 -4.49
CA ASN A 93 -2.12 -7.15 -4.84
C ASN A 93 -0.67 -7.35 -5.28
N LEU A 94 -0.23 -6.52 -6.23
CA LEU A 94 1.17 -6.30 -6.48
C LEU A 94 1.68 -5.26 -5.49
N VAL A 95 2.68 -5.61 -4.68
CA VAL A 95 3.21 -4.73 -3.63
C VAL A 95 4.58 -4.20 -4.05
N VAL A 96 4.76 -2.89 -3.96
CA VAL A 96 6.04 -2.20 -4.26
C VAL A 96 6.50 -1.43 -3.03
N GLY A 97 7.67 -1.78 -2.52
CA GLY A 97 8.38 -1.03 -1.49
C GLY A 97 9.34 -0.02 -2.11
N LEU A 98 9.25 1.22 -1.70
CA LEU A 98 10.16 2.28 -2.12
C LEU A 98 11.11 2.62 -0.97
N ASN A 99 12.40 2.33 -1.15
CA ASN A 99 13.40 2.54 -0.12
C ASN A 99 13.71 4.03 0.08
N GLN A 100 13.66 4.48 1.34
CA GLN A 100 13.81 5.89 1.71
C GLN A 100 14.76 6.11 2.90
N LYS A 101 15.52 5.09 3.31
CA LYS A 101 16.35 5.11 4.53
C LYS A 101 17.08 6.44 4.75
N ASP A 102 17.81 6.92 3.73
CA ASP A 102 18.62 8.13 3.83
C ASP A 102 17.93 9.39 3.27
N THR A 103 16.75 9.23 2.69
CA THR A 103 16.06 10.30 1.97
C THR A 103 14.70 10.65 2.55
N ARG A 104 14.23 9.91 3.55
CA ARG A 104 12.90 9.99 4.14
C ARG A 104 12.43 11.41 4.43
N PHE A 105 13.30 12.23 5.03
CA PHE A 105 12.94 13.60 5.38
C PHE A 105 12.76 14.47 4.12
N LYS A 106 13.72 14.46 3.21
CA LYS A 106 13.66 15.29 1.98
C LYS A 106 12.52 14.87 1.06
N ASP A 107 12.19 13.57 1.07
CA ASP A 107 11.13 13.01 0.23
C ASP A 107 9.72 13.34 0.73
N SER A 108 9.51 13.41 2.06
CA SER A 108 8.16 13.37 2.61
C SER A 108 7.85 14.45 3.65
N SER A 109 8.74 15.43 3.87
CA SER A 109 8.56 16.36 5.00
C SER A 109 8.66 17.84 4.65
N VAL A 110 8.91 18.20 3.39
CA VAL A 110 9.07 19.60 2.98
C VAL A 110 7.79 20.10 2.31
N PHE A 111 6.96 20.78 3.10
CA PHE A 111 5.67 21.32 2.70
C PHE A 111 5.65 22.84 2.89
N ASP A 112 4.92 23.52 2.03
CA ASP A 112 4.59 24.92 2.23
C ASP A 112 3.69 25.10 3.47
N ASN A 113 4.01 26.06 4.32
CA ASN A 113 3.32 26.24 5.61
C ASN A 113 1.87 26.73 5.48
N LEU A 114 1.53 27.40 4.38
CA LEU A 114 0.20 27.95 4.16
C LEU A 114 -0.70 27.00 3.36
N THR A 115 -0.17 26.50 2.26
CA THR A 115 -0.95 25.70 1.31
C THR A 115 -0.87 24.20 1.58
N HIS A 116 0.09 23.76 2.43
CA HIS A 116 0.39 22.34 2.70
C HIS A 116 0.62 21.51 1.43
N THR A 117 1.06 22.16 0.35
CA THR A 117 1.55 21.48 -0.84
C THR A 117 3.00 21.08 -0.66
N PRO A 118 3.43 19.94 -1.18
CA PRO A 118 4.85 19.62 -1.28
C PRO A 118 5.60 20.68 -2.04
N ILE A 119 6.78 21.07 -1.54
CA ILE A 119 7.69 22.00 -2.21
C ILE A 119 9.09 21.38 -2.31
N THR A 120 9.91 21.95 -3.21
CA THR A 120 11.33 21.53 -3.39
C THR A 120 11.49 20.00 -3.52
N SER A 121 12.24 19.38 -2.62
CA SER A 121 12.56 17.95 -2.68
C SER A 121 11.32 17.04 -2.55
N THR A 122 10.35 17.41 -1.72
CA THR A 122 9.11 16.63 -1.56
C THR A 122 8.20 16.79 -2.80
N ALA A 123 8.20 17.94 -3.48
CA ALA A 123 7.53 18.10 -4.77
C ALA A 123 8.17 17.23 -5.85
N ASN A 124 9.51 17.21 -5.93
CA ASN A 124 10.22 16.33 -6.84
C ASN A 124 9.93 14.84 -6.58
N PHE A 125 9.79 14.47 -5.30
CA PHE A 125 9.43 13.09 -4.93
C PHE A 125 7.99 12.74 -5.33
N TYR A 126 7.06 13.68 -5.19
CA TYR A 126 5.70 13.51 -5.72
C TYR A 126 5.72 13.32 -7.24
N ASP A 127 6.45 14.14 -7.98
CA ASP A 127 6.56 14.06 -9.44
C ASP A 127 7.24 12.75 -9.87
N PHE A 128 8.27 12.28 -9.16
CA PHE A 128 8.87 10.97 -9.36
C PHE A 128 7.82 9.84 -9.24
N ILE A 129 7.02 9.84 -8.19
CA ILE A 129 6.00 8.79 -8.01
C ILE A 129 5.00 8.84 -9.15
N VAL A 130 4.44 10.02 -9.44
CA VAL A 130 3.33 10.16 -10.39
C VAL A 130 3.80 9.98 -11.84
N SER A 131 4.96 10.52 -12.19
CA SER A 131 5.41 10.65 -13.58
C SER A 131 6.48 9.64 -13.99
N GLU A 132 7.12 8.94 -13.04
CA GLU A 132 8.15 7.94 -13.34
C GLU A 132 7.80 6.56 -12.75
N LEU A 133 7.58 6.45 -11.43
CA LEU A 133 7.35 5.16 -10.77
C LEU A 133 6.04 4.50 -11.24
N ILE A 134 4.91 5.21 -11.19
CA ILE A 134 3.61 4.63 -11.59
C ILE A 134 3.58 4.28 -13.09
N PRO A 135 4.07 5.13 -14.02
CA PRO A 135 4.22 4.75 -15.41
C PRO A 135 5.15 3.54 -15.64
N TYR A 136 6.28 3.47 -14.90
CA TYR A 136 7.17 2.31 -14.95
C TYR A 136 6.44 1.03 -14.55
N MET A 137 5.69 1.05 -13.44
CA MET A 137 4.90 -0.09 -12.98
C MET A 137 3.81 -0.47 -13.98
N SER A 138 3.13 0.51 -14.57
CA SER A 138 2.07 0.26 -15.56
C SER A 138 2.60 -0.34 -16.87
N LYS A 139 3.83 -0.01 -17.25
CA LYS A 139 4.47 -0.52 -18.46
C LYS A 139 4.97 -1.95 -18.31
N ASN A 140 5.52 -2.28 -17.14
CA ASN A 140 6.24 -3.54 -16.91
C ASN A 140 5.41 -4.60 -16.19
N PHE A 141 4.31 -4.22 -15.53
CA PHE A 141 3.49 -5.11 -14.71
C PHE A 141 2.01 -4.95 -14.99
N ARG A 142 1.25 -6.01 -14.77
CA ARG A 142 -0.21 -6.04 -14.94
C ARG A 142 -0.90 -5.41 -13.72
N ILE A 143 -0.84 -4.08 -13.63
CA ILE A 143 -1.53 -3.34 -12.57
C ILE A 143 -2.91 -2.83 -13.02
N SER A 144 -3.85 -2.79 -12.10
CA SER A 144 -5.19 -2.23 -12.31
C SER A 144 -5.22 -0.72 -12.05
N GLU A 145 -6.38 -0.09 -12.29
CA GLU A 145 -6.57 1.33 -12.00
C GLU A 145 -6.58 1.64 -10.50
N PHE A 146 -7.02 0.70 -9.66
CA PHE A 146 -7.06 0.91 -8.22
C PHE A 146 -5.66 0.77 -7.62
N LYS A 147 -5.21 1.83 -6.94
CA LYS A 147 -3.89 1.91 -6.33
C LYS A 147 -4.03 2.35 -4.88
N VAL A 148 -3.22 1.75 -4.02
CA VAL A 148 -3.13 2.04 -2.58
C VAL A 148 -1.74 2.58 -2.28
N ILE A 149 -1.63 3.54 -1.38
CA ILE A 149 -0.38 4.02 -0.81
C ILE A 149 -0.39 3.81 0.70
N VAL A 150 0.72 3.31 1.23
CA VAL A 150 0.91 3.05 2.65
C VAL A 150 2.06 3.90 3.15
N GLY A 151 1.90 4.56 4.29
CA GLY A 151 2.96 5.31 4.93
C GLY A 151 2.80 5.37 6.45
N GLN A 152 3.91 5.71 7.13
CA GLN A 152 3.96 5.85 8.57
C GLN A 152 4.56 7.21 8.96
N GLU A 153 3.99 7.88 9.95
CA GLU A 153 4.45 9.15 10.49
C GLU A 153 4.58 10.24 9.39
N ARG A 154 5.81 10.55 8.93
CA ARG A 154 6.08 11.55 7.89
C ARG A 154 5.59 11.11 6.53
N THR A 155 5.88 9.88 6.18
CA THR A 155 5.45 9.31 4.89
C THR A 155 3.94 9.09 4.86
N ALA A 156 3.28 8.85 6.00
CA ALA A 156 1.83 8.85 6.11
C ALA A 156 1.23 10.24 5.83
N ASN A 157 1.85 11.31 6.36
CA ASN A 157 1.42 12.67 6.05
C ASN A 157 1.58 12.99 4.55
N PHE A 158 2.67 12.54 3.95
CA PHE A 158 2.88 12.65 2.50
C PHE A 158 1.84 11.83 1.71
N ALA A 159 1.53 10.60 2.14
CA ALA A 159 0.48 9.78 1.53
C ALA A 159 -0.90 10.48 1.60
N ASN A 160 -1.22 11.14 2.70
CA ASN A 160 -2.45 11.92 2.86
C ASN A 160 -2.56 13.07 1.85
N PHE A 161 -1.45 13.64 1.41
CA PHE A 161 -1.46 14.71 0.40
C PHE A 161 -2.11 14.27 -0.92
N PHE A 162 -2.00 13.00 -1.30
CA PHE A 162 -2.65 12.50 -2.51
C PHE A 162 -4.18 12.62 -2.43
N LEU A 163 -4.77 12.53 -1.24
CA LEU A 163 -6.22 12.69 -1.04
C LEU A 163 -6.71 14.13 -1.24
N LEU A 164 -5.81 15.12 -1.23
CA LEU A 164 -6.16 16.51 -1.51
C LEU A 164 -6.37 16.79 -3.00
N LYS A 165 -6.04 15.83 -3.86
CA LYS A 165 -6.24 15.96 -5.32
C LYS A 165 -7.69 15.67 -5.69
N GLN A 166 -8.21 16.40 -6.68
CA GLN A 166 -9.57 16.20 -7.18
C GLN A 166 -9.75 14.78 -7.78
N ASN A 167 -8.75 14.31 -8.51
CA ASN A 167 -8.67 12.96 -9.07
C ASN A 167 -7.40 12.28 -8.57
N PRO A 168 -7.40 11.71 -7.35
CA PRO A 168 -6.20 11.13 -6.78
C PRO A 168 -5.78 9.86 -7.51
N ILE A 169 -4.47 9.77 -7.80
CA ILE A 169 -3.89 8.57 -8.43
C ILE A 169 -3.94 7.35 -7.49
N PHE A 170 -3.85 7.58 -6.18
CA PHE A 170 -4.10 6.59 -5.15
C PHE A 170 -5.49 6.83 -4.58
N ARG A 171 -6.38 5.87 -4.77
CA ARG A 171 -7.73 5.88 -4.22
C ARG A 171 -7.85 5.10 -2.91
N GLY A 172 -6.83 4.35 -2.55
CA GLY A 172 -6.65 3.74 -1.24
C GLY A 172 -5.47 4.42 -0.52
N VAL A 173 -5.66 4.80 0.74
CA VAL A 173 -4.59 5.33 1.59
C VAL A 173 -4.64 4.63 2.95
N ILE A 174 -3.50 4.07 3.36
CA ILE A 174 -3.28 3.54 4.70
C ILE A 174 -2.27 4.45 5.39
N SER A 175 -2.76 5.22 6.34
CA SER A 175 -2.05 6.29 7.02
C SER A 175 -1.83 5.92 8.49
N ILE A 176 -0.61 5.52 8.82
CA ILE A 176 -0.25 4.99 10.16
C ILE A 176 0.43 6.10 10.95
N SER A 177 -0.18 6.50 12.06
CA SER A 177 0.34 7.53 12.98
C SER A 177 0.86 8.78 12.27
N PRO A 178 0.10 9.40 11.34
CA PRO A 178 0.60 10.48 10.51
C PRO A 178 0.93 11.73 11.32
N ARG A 179 2.07 12.36 11.00
CA ARG A 179 2.45 13.67 11.54
C ARG A 179 1.70 14.78 10.83
N ILE A 180 0.44 14.96 11.18
CA ILE A 180 -0.49 15.89 10.52
C ILE A 180 -0.48 17.26 11.19
N SER A 181 -0.49 18.34 10.40
CA SER A 181 -0.74 19.71 10.87
C SER A 181 -2.25 19.99 10.99
N THR A 182 -2.61 21.02 11.75
CA THR A 182 -4.00 21.49 11.88
C THR A 182 -4.60 21.85 10.51
N ASN A 183 -3.83 22.50 9.65
CA ASN A 183 -4.30 22.90 8.32
C ASN A 183 -4.50 21.68 7.40
N MET A 184 -3.61 20.70 7.45
CA MET A 184 -3.79 19.46 6.70
C MET A 184 -5.08 18.74 7.13
N LYS A 185 -5.41 18.70 8.42
CA LYS A 185 -6.69 18.16 8.92
C LYS A 185 -7.88 18.85 8.24
N SER A 186 -7.89 20.16 8.26
CA SER A 186 -8.99 20.96 7.65
C SER A 186 -9.12 20.69 6.15
N TYR A 187 -8.01 20.63 5.42
CA TYR A 187 -8.03 20.36 3.99
C TYR A 187 -8.50 18.93 3.67
N LEU A 188 -8.04 17.93 4.41
CA LEU A 188 -8.50 16.55 4.25
C LEU A 188 -10.00 16.44 4.48
N THR A 189 -10.50 17.00 5.61
CA THR A 189 -11.92 16.98 5.93
C THR A 189 -12.77 17.66 4.83
N GLN A 190 -12.33 18.83 4.37
CA GLN A 190 -13.03 19.56 3.31
C GLN A 190 -13.00 18.80 1.97
N GLN A 191 -11.86 18.24 1.59
CA GLN A 191 -11.73 17.54 0.32
C GLN A 191 -12.51 16.21 0.32
N LEU A 192 -12.43 15.44 1.40
CA LEU A 192 -13.10 14.15 1.51
C LEU A 192 -14.61 14.29 1.64
N SER A 193 -15.12 15.37 2.25
CA SER A 193 -16.57 15.64 2.29
C SER A 193 -17.17 15.92 0.91
N LYS A 194 -16.37 16.36 -0.07
CA LYS A 194 -16.82 16.77 -1.42
C LYS A 194 -16.34 15.85 -2.53
N THR A 195 -15.55 14.82 -2.20
CA THR A 195 -14.96 13.98 -3.24
C THR A 195 -16.00 13.24 -4.07
N ASN A 196 -15.82 13.24 -5.38
CA ASN A 196 -16.59 12.43 -6.33
C ASN A 196 -15.87 11.11 -6.68
N SER A 197 -14.61 10.97 -6.29
CA SER A 197 -13.83 9.75 -6.46
C SER A 197 -14.14 8.76 -5.34
N LYS A 198 -14.26 7.48 -5.66
CA LYS A 198 -14.38 6.43 -4.63
C LYS A 198 -13.04 6.29 -3.89
N ILE A 199 -13.01 6.69 -2.63
CA ILE A 199 -11.85 6.67 -1.75
C ILE A 199 -12.02 5.63 -0.65
N VAL A 200 -10.96 4.90 -0.36
CA VAL A 200 -10.81 4.05 0.83
C VAL A 200 -9.69 4.64 1.68
N TYR A 201 -10.02 5.12 2.86
CA TYR A 201 -9.05 5.75 3.75
C TYR A 201 -9.03 5.05 5.10
N THR A 202 -7.88 4.49 5.46
CA THR A 202 -7.62 3.91 6.77
C THR A 202 -6.63 4.80 7.53
N LEU A 203 -7.02 5.21 8.71
CA LEU A 203 -6.25 6.07 9.61
C LEU A 203 -5.99 5.33 10.92
N SER A 204 -4.75 5.30 11.40
CA SER A 204 -4.47 4.70 12.70
C SER A 204 -3.53 5.56 13.54
N THR A 205 -3.62 5.40 14.86
CA THR A 205 -2.71 5.96 15.85
C THR A 205 -2.70 5.07 17.10
N SER A 206 -1.74 5.31 17.98
CA SER A 206 -1.64 4.63 19.28
C SER A 206 -1.65 5.63 20.41
N THR A 207 -2.21 5.25 21.55
CA THR A 207 -2.12 6.03 22.80
C THR A 207 -0.67 6.22 23.27
N ASN A 208 0.26 5.40 22.75
CA ASN A 208 1.70 5.50 23.01
C ASN A 208 2.44 6.36 21.98
N ASP A 209 1.77 6.93 20.98
CA ASP A 209 2.36 7.89 20.06
C ASP A 209 2.72 9.21 20.79
N PHE A 210 3.57 10.03 20.17
CA PHE A 210 3.76 11.39 20.67
C PHE A 210 2.41 12.10 20.82
N GLU A 211 2.20 12.81 21.95
CA GLU A 211 0.93 13.47 22.28
C GLU A 211 0.38 14.31 21.12
N SER A 212 1.26 15.04 20.41
CA SER A 212 0.87 15.86 19.26
C SER A 212 0.36 15.04 18.07
N ILE A 213 0.89 13.83 17.84
CA ILE A 213 0.43 12.90 16.81
C ILE A 213 -0.92 12.34 17.20
N TYR A 214 -1.01 11.73 18.39
CA TYR A 214 -2.23 11.13 18.90
C TYR A 214 -3.40 12.12 18.87
N LYS A 215 -3.19 13.34 19.42
CA LYS A 215 -4.22 14.39 19.44
C LYS A 215 -4.67 14.78 18.03
N ASN A 216 -3.72 15.07 17.12
CA ASN A 216 -4.06 15.51 15.77
C ASN A 216 -4.78 14.44 14.97
N VAL A 217 -4.39 13.17 15.15
CA VAL A 217 -5.04 12.03 14.47
C VAL A 217 -6.43 11.79 15.06
N SER A 218 -6.59 11.86 16.38
CA SER A 218 -7.91 11.72 17.04
C SER A 218 -8.87 12.83 16.62
N ASP A 219 -8.39 14.07 16.52
CA ASP A 219 -9.19 15.19 16.03
C ASP A 219 -9.62 15.01 14.56
N LEU A 220 -8.70 14.51 13.71
CA LEU A 220 -9.02 14.17 12.31
C LEU A 220 -10.04 13.05 12.24
N ASN A 221 -9.87 11.98 13.03
CA ASN A 221 -10.81 10.88 13.12
C ASN A 221 -12.23 11.38 13.40
N ASN A 222 -12.40 12.17 14.48
CA ASN A 222 -13.70 12.72 14.84
C ASN A 222 -14.33 13.56 13.72
N SER A 223 -13.49 14.30 12.97
CA SER A 223 -13.96 15.10 11.84
C SER A 223 -14.40 14.24 10.65
N LEU A 224 -13.70 13.14 10.38
CA LEU A 224 -13.99 12.25 9.26
C LEU A 224 -15.17 11.32 9.53
N ASP A 225 -15.34 10.86 10.75
CA ASP A 225 -16.48 10.02 11.15
C ASP A 225 -17.84 10.73 10.95
N SER A 226 -17.84 12.07 10.96
CA SER A 226 -19.04 12.88 10.72
C SER A 226 -19.36 13.11 9.24
N ILE A 227 -18.50 12.65 8.30
CA ILE A 227 -18.69 12.88 6.87
C ILE A 227 -19.70 11.89 6.31
N ASP A 228 -20.84 12.40 5.80
CA ASP A 228 -21.78 11.64 4.99
C ASP A 228 -21.47 11.82 3.50
N ASN A 229 -20.56 10.98 2.99
CA ASN A 229 -20.23 10.91 1.56
C ASN A 229 -20.10 9.46 1.11
N LYS A 230 -21.06 9.00 0.27
CA LYS A 230 -21.09 7.63 -0.28
C LYS A 230 -19.83 7.21 -1.06
N ASN A 231 -19.01 8.16 -1.47
CA ASN A 231 -17.75 7.90 -2.18
C ASN A 231 -16.57 7.73 -1.22
N LEU A 232 -16.73 8.01 0.07
CA LEU A 232 -15.72 7.82 1.09
C LEU A 232 -16.03 6.58 1.93
N ARG A 233 -15.13 5.61 1.89
CA ARG A 233 -15.07 4.51 2.88
C ARG A 233 -13.94 4.82 3.84
N PHE A 234 -14.30 5.32 5.02
CA PHE A 234 -13.34 5.66 6.08
C PHE A 234 -13.35 4.61 7.18
N GLN A 235 -12.18 4.31 7.71
CA GLN A 235 -12.00 3.45 8.88
C GLN A 235 -10.86 3.99 9.72
N SER A 236 -11.04 4.04 11.02
CA SER A 236 -9.99 4.39 11.98
C SER A 236 -9.71 3.27 12.96
N LEU A 237 -8.46 3.19 13.42
CA LEU A 237 -7.98 2.26 14.41
C LEU A 237 -7.14 3.03 15.44
N ILE A 238 -7.55 3.01 16.71
CA ILE A 238 -6.81 3.60 17.84
C ILE A 238 -6.44 2.48 18.80
N PHE A 239 -5.14 2.33 19.05
CA PHE A 239 -4.60 1.26 19.90
C PHE A 239 -4.18 1.79 21.27
#